data_0a8c1983cead209e1ef860515485e497
#
_entry.id   0a8c1983cead209e1ef860515485e497
#
_cell.length_a   1.000
_cell.length_b   1.000
_cell.length_c   1.000
_cell.angle_alpha   90.00
_cell.angle_beta   90.00
_cell.angle_gamma   90.00
#
_symmetry.space_group_name_H-M   'P 1'
#
loop_
_entity.id
_entity.type
_entity.pdbx_description
1 polymer ?
#
loop_
_entity_poly.entity_id
_entity_poly.type
_entity_poly.pdbx_seq_one_letter_code
_entity_poly.pdbx_strand_id
1 'polypeptide(L)'
;MKIGFCMLLWTTSVGSEHRALLEDIKATGYDGVEVPIFGGTPENYAEIAVMLDEIGLERTAISVIPTLDQHPLSEDPADRQRSVEYLNGLVDCAAALGAQGIGGPLHQTLGHFSGAGTTEAEFDRAREVHTKVGDHAQANGQVIALEAVNRFESYFANTMD
;
A
#
# COMPACT_ATOMS: atom_id res chain seq x y z
N MET A 1 5.82 -12.76 19.09
CA MET A 1 5.99 -12.00 17.84
C MET A 1 5.08 -12.63 16.81
N LYS A 2 4.30 -11.85 16.06
CA LYS A 2 3.47 -12.37 14.97
C LYS A 2 4.27 -12.36 13.67
N ILE A 3 4.07 -13.37 12.83
CA ILE A 3 4.75 -13.53 11.54
C ILE A 3 3.70 -13.59 10.45
N GLY A 4 3.80 -12.67 9.47
CA GLY A 4 2.93 -12.63 8.29
C GLY A 4 3.66 -13.09 7.04
N PHE A 5 2.89 -13.55 6.06
CA PHE A 5 3.39 -13.94 4.73
C PHE A 5 2.96 -12.89 3.69
N CYS A 6 3.91 -12.37 2.90
CA CYS A 6 3.60 -11.42 1.83
C CYS A 6 3.08 -12.15 0.59
N MET A 7 1.83 -11.92 0.23
CA MET A 7 1.19 -12.54 -0.93
C MET A 7 1.75 -12.09 -2.28
N LEU A 8 2.47 -10.96 -2.34
CA LEU A 8 3.15 -10.51 -3.57
C LEU A 8 4.15 -11.52 -4.14
N LEU A 9 4.59 -12.49 -3.33
CA LEU A 9 5.45 -13.59 -3.83
C LEU A 9 4.72 -14.49 -4.84
N TRP A 10 3.38 -14.49 -4.84
CA TRP A 10 2.58 -15.38 -5.70
C TRP A 10 1.55 -14.65 -6.57
N THR A 11 1.01 -13.52 -6.09
CA THR A 11 -0.06 -12.83 -6.80
C THR A 11 -0.07 -11.35 -6.50
N THR A 12 -0.57 -10.56 -7.43
CA THR A 12 -0.89 -9.14 -7.23
C THR A 12 -2.36 -8.90 -6.87
N SER A 13 -3.17 -9.97 -6.83
CA SER A 13 -4.58 -9.92 -6.47
C SER A 13 -4.96 -11.20 -5.75
N VAL A 14 -5.48 -11.07 -4.53
CA VAL A 14 -6.01 -12.19 -3.75
C VAL A 14 -7.51 -12.32 -4.03
N GLY A 15 -7.98 -13.56 -4.20
CA GLY A 15 -9.38 -13.89 -4.42
C GLY A 15 -9.72 -15.26 -3.86
N SER A 16 -10.95 -15.71 -4.07
CA SER A 16 -11.46 -17.02 -3.57
C SER A 16 -10.65 -18.22 -4.07
N GLU A 17 -10.01 -18.10 -5.23
CA GLU A 17 -9.12 -19.11 -5.81
C GLU A 17 -7.86 -19.36 -4.98
N HIS A 18 -7.49 -18.42 -4.11
CA HIS A 18 -6.33 -18.53 -3.24
C HIS A 18 -6.64 -19.16 -1.88
N ARG A 19 -7.92 -19.56 -1.62
CA ARG A 19 -8.32 -20.11 -0.30
C ARG A 19 -7.43 -21.27 0.16
N ALA A 20 -7.19 -22.25 -0.69
CA ALA A 20 -6.36 -23.41 -0.34
C ALA A 20 -4.93 -22.99 0.04
N LEU A 21 -4.35 -22.04 -0.70
CA LEU A 21 -3.02 -21.50 -0.39
C LEU A 21 -3.01 -20.77 0.96
N LEU A 22 -4.04 -19.99 1.26
CA LEU A 22 -4.15 -19.28 2.54
C LEU A 22 -4.34 -20.25 3.73
N GLU A 23 -5.08 -21.33 3.54
CA GLU A 23 -5.22 -22.42 4.51
C GLU A 23 -3.87 -23.12 4.77
N ASP A 24 -3.06 -23.36 3.72
CA ASP A 24 -1.71 -23.92 3.84
C ASP A 24 -0.75 -22.96 4.56
N ILE A 25 -0.83 -21.65 4.29
CA ILE A 25 -0.07 -20.61 5.01
C ILE A 25 -0.42 -20.67 6.51
N LYS A 26 -1.70 -20.74 6.85
CA LYS A 26 -2.15 -20.88 8.24
C LYS A 26 -1.66 -22.15 8.89
N ALA A 27 -1.78 -23.28 8.19
CA ALA A 27 -1.34 -24.59 8.67
C ALA A 27 0.18 -24.67 8.89
N THR A 28 0.96 -23.90 8.12
CA THR A 28 2.42 -23.77 8.28
C THR A 28 2.82 -22.99 9.52
N GLY A 29 1.87 -22.23 10.13
CA GLY A 29 2.08 -21.53 11.38
C GLY A 29 2.22 -20.00 11.26
N TYR A 30 1.89 -19.43 10.12
CA TYR A 30 1.82 -17.97 9.98
C TYR A 30 0.60 -17.40 10.73
N ASP A 31 0.78 -16.23 11.34
CA ASP A 31 -0.28 -15.52 12.07
C ASP A 31 -1.16 -14.71 11.13
N GLY A 32 -0.63 -14.25 10.00
CA GLY A 32 -1.34 -13.40 9.06
C GLY A 32 -0.71 -13.37 7.68
N VAL A 33 -1.30 -12.54 6.82
CA VAL A 33 -0.84 -12.27 5.46
C VAL A 33 -0.80 -10.77 5.17
N GLU A 34 0.09 -10.39 4.27
CA GLU A 34 0.11 -9.07 3.68
C GLU A 34 -0.54 -9.16 2.30
N VAL A 35 -1.68 -8.47 2.15
CA VAL A 35 -2.54 -8.55 0.95
C VAL A 35 -2.20 -7.41 0.00
N PRO A 36 -1.83 -7.71 -1.26
CA PRO A 36 -1.62 -6.68 -2.27
C PRO A 36 -2.94 -5.99 -2.67
N ILE A 37 -2.91 -4.65 -2.74
CA ILE A 37 -4.00 -3.80 -3.20
C ILE A 37 -3.50 -2.99 -4.41
N PHE A 38 -3.75 -3.48 -5.63
CA PHE A 38 -3.35 -2.82 -6.88
C PHE A 38 -4.55 -2.37 -7.73
N GLY A 39 -5.76 -2.41 -7.16
CA GLY A 39 -7.01 -2.04 -7.78
C GLY A 39 -8.18 -2.75 -7.12
N GLY A 40 -9.35 -2.66 -7.72
CA GLY A 40 -10.58 -3.20 -7.12
C GLY A 40 -11.34 -2.15 -6.32
N THR A 41 -12.37 -2.61 -5.61
CA THR A 41 -13.24 -1.77 -4.80
C THR A 41 -13.27 -2.25 -3.35
N PRO A 42 -13.70 -1.42 -2.39
CA PRO A 42 -13.86 -1.85 -1.00
C PRO A 42 -14.70 -3.12 -0.84
N GLU A 43 -15.73 -3.32 -1.67
CA GLU A 43 -16.58 -4.50 -1.63
C GLU A 43 -15.80 -5.79 -1.93
N ASN A 44 -14.87 -5.75 -2.91
CA ASN A 44 -14.02 -6.89 -3.24
C ASN A 44 -13.14 -7.28 -2.03
N TYR A 45 -12.59 -6.29 -1.32
CA TYR A 45 -11.73 -6.53 -0.17
C TYR A 45 -12.52 -6.96 1.07
N ALA A 46 -13.78 -6.54 1.21
CA ALA A 46 -14.67 -7.05 2.25
C ALA A 46 -14.95 -8.56 2.08
N GLU A 47 -15.07 -9.06 0.86
CA GLU A 47 -15.20 -10.50 0.58
C GLU A 47 -13.93 -11.27 0.97
N ILE A 48 -12.76 -10.71 0.68
CA ILE A 48 -11.47 -11.28 1.09
C ILE A 48 -11.35 -11.29 2.63
N ALA A 49 -11.80 -10.23 3.30
CA ALA A 49 -11.81 -10.14 4.76
C ALA A 49 -12.59 -11.29 5.40
N VAL A 50 -13.78 -11.60 4.89
CA VAL A 50 -14.59 -12.75 5.37
C VAL A 50 -13.81 -14.06 5.24
N MET A 51 -13.17 -14.29 4.10
CA MET A 51 -12.37 -15.50 3.88
C MET A 51 -11.19 -15.61 4.85
N LEU A 52 -10.48 -14.50 5.10
CA LEU A 52 -9.35 -14.47 6.04
C LEU A 52 -9.80 -14.66 7.49
N ASP A 53 -10.98 -14.13 7.87
CA ASP A 53 -11.57 -14.34 9.19
C ASP A 53 -11.94 -15.82 9.41
N GLU A 54 -12.54 -16.48 8.41
CA GLU A 54 -12.87 -17.91 8.46
C GLU A 54 -11.62 -18.78 8.63
N ILE A 55 -10.50 -18.43 7.97
CA ILE A 55 -9.23 -19.15 8.07
C ILE A 55 -8.49 -18.81 9.37
N GLY A 56 -8.78 -17.64 9.96
CA GLY A 56 -8.12 -17.13 11.17
C GLY A 56 -6.76 -16.49 10.89
N LEU A 57 -6.60 -15.84 9.74
CA LEU A 57 -5.41 -15.07 9.38
C LEU A 57 -5.62 -13.58 9.65
N GLU A 58 -4.70 -12.96 10.38
CA GLU A 58 -4.59 -11.51 10.44
C GLU A 58 -4.07 -10.93 9.13
N ARG A 59 -4.23 -9.62 8.92
CA ARG A 59 -3.84 -9.00 7.64
C ARG A 59 -3.32 -7.58 7.79
N THR A 60 -2.33 -7.29 6.96
CA THR A 60 -1.88 -5.97 6.54
C THR A 60 -2.10 -5.84 5.03
N ALA A 61 -1.93 -4.65 4.50
CA ALA A 61 -2.03 -4.41 3.07
C ALA A 61 -0.74 -3.80 2.54
N ILE A 62 -0.43 -4.06 1.26
CA ILE A 62 0.70 -3.46 0.55
C ILE A 62 0.27 -2.94 -0.81
N SER A 63 0.84 -1.81 -1.23
CA SER A 63 0.67 -1.27 -2.57
C SER A 63 1.87 -0.46 -3.03
N VAL A 64 1.84 -0.02 -4.28
CA VAL A 64 2.82 0.89 -4.89
C VAL A 64 2.08 1.99 -5.66
N ILE A 65 2.78 3.04 -6.06
CA ILE A 65 2.26 4.03 -7.01
C ILE A 65 2.64 3.57 -8.43
N PRO A 66 1.67 3.17 -9.27
CA PRO A 66 1.96 2.45 -10.51
C PRO A 66 2.36 3.34 -11.68
N THR A 67 1.92 4.60 -11.71
CA THR A 67 2.03 5.47 -12.88
C THR A 67 2.46 6.90 -12.52
N LEU A 68 3.08 7.59 -13.48
CA LEU A 68 3.59 8.95 -13.27
C LEU A 68 2.50 10.02 -13.14
N ASP A 69 1.32 9.78 -13.70
CA ASP A 69 0.18 10.67 -13.53
C ASP A 69 -0.46 10.59 -12.14
N GLN A 70 0.02 9.67 -11.29
CA GLN A 70 -0.30 9.56 -9.85
C GLN A 70 0.91 9.84 -8.97
N HIS A 71 1.93 10.52 -9.51
CA HIS A 71 3.20 10.73 -8.81
C HIS A 71 3.09 11.84 -7.74
N PRO A 72 3.33 11.53 -6.45
CA PRO A 72 3.18 12.51 -5.36
C PRO A 72 4.14 13.70 -5.48
N LEU A 73 5.28 13.50 -6.14
CA LEU A 73 6.33 14.51 -6.29
C LEU A 73 6.17 15.35 -7.56
N SER A 74 5.15 15.06 -8.39
CA SER A 74 4.94 15.75 -9.68
C SER A 74 4.82 17.28 -9.50
N GLU A 75 5.40 18.02 -10.43
CA GLU A 75 5.21 19.48 -10.51
C GLU A 75 3.77 19.84 -10.90
N ASP A 76 3.09 18.97 -11.66
CA ASP A 76 1.69 19.16 -12.04
C ASP A 76 0.75 18.92 -10.82
N PRO A 77 -0.01 19.94 -10.37
CA PRO A 77 -0.97 19.76 -9.29
C PRO A 77 -2.06 18.71 -9.60
N ALA A 78 -2.37 18.50 -10.89
CA ALA A 78 -3.38 17.51 -11.29
C ALA A 78 -2.89 16.07 -11.04
N ASP A 79 -1.59 15.78 -11.25
CA ASP A 79 -1.00 14.50 -10.92
C ASP A 79 -1.01 14.28 -9.41
N ARG A 80 -0.65 15.28 -8.61
CA ARG A 80 -0.70 15.20 -7.15
C ARG A 80 -2.13 14.99 -6.65
N GLN A 81 -3.12 15.60 -7.28
CA GLN A 81 -4.53 15.36 -6.93
C GLN A 81 -4.94 13.92 -7.24
N ARG A 82 -4.56 13.36 -8.41
CA ARG A 82 -4.79 11.97 -8.74
C ARG A 82 -4.05 11.02 -7.78
N SER A 83 -2.86 11.41 -7.31
CA SER A 83 -2.15 10.66 -6.26
C SER A 83 -2.96 10.59 -4.96
N VAL A 84 -3.53 11.70 -4.51
CA VAL A 84 -4.40 11.72 -3.32
C VAL A 84 -5.61 10.82 -3.51
N GLU A 85 -6.28 10.90 -4.65
CA GLU A 85 -7.47 10.09 -4.96
C GLU A 85 -7.12 8.59 -4.99
N TYR A 86 -6.02 8.22 -5.64
CA TYR A 86 -5.53 6.85 -5.68
C TYR A 86 -5.20 6.31 -4.28
N LEU A 87 -4.41 7.05 -3.50
CA LEU A 87 -3.99 6.64 -2.17
C LEU A 87 -5.18 6.57 -1.20
N ASN A 88 -6.15 7.47 -1.29
CA ASN A 88 -7.40 7.39 -0.52
C ASN A 88 -8.19 6.12 -0.87
N GLY A 89 -8.28 5.76 -2.15
CA GLY A 89 -8.90 4.51 -2.58
C GLY A 89 -8.21 3.26 -2.01
N LEU A 90 -6.88 3.29 -1.90
CA LEU A 90 -6.13 2.20 -1.23
C LEU A 90 -6.47 2.11 0.26
N VAL A 91 -6.60 3.26 0.95
CA VAL A 91 -7.01 3.34 2.36
C VAL A 91 -8.41 2.75 2.54
N ASP A 92 -9.35 3.09 1.67
CA ASP A 92 -10.73 2.59 1.73
C ASP A 92 -10.78 1.06 1.53
N CYS A 93 -9.98 0.54 0.58
CA CYS A 93 -9.84 -0.90 0.37
C CYS A 93 -9.18 -1.60 1.56
N ALA A 94 -8.14 -1.02 2.15
CA ALA A 94 -7.48 -1.56 3.34
C ALA A 94 -8.41 -1.58 4.56
N ALA A 95 -9.23 -0.54 4.73
CA ALA A 95 -10.25 -0.48 5.78
C ALA A 95 -11.32 -1.58 5.58
N ALA A 96 -11.82 -1.76 4.36
CA ALA A 96 -12.80 -2.81 4.04
C ALA A 96 -12.22 -4.22 4.21
N LEU A 97 -10.92 -4.41 3.90
CA LEU A 97 -10.19 -5.64 4.18
C LEU A 97 -10.09 -5.92 5.68
N GLY A 98 -10.27 -4.91 6.54
CA GLY A 98 -9.98 -5.00 7.97
C GLY A 98 -8.48 -5.13 8.25
N ALA A 99 -7.64 -4.56 7.40
CA ALA A 99 -6.20 -4.54 7.59
C ALA A 99 -5.82 -3.64 8.77
N GLN A 100 -4.69 -3.95 9.43
CA GLN A 100 -4.13 -3.11 10.49
C GLN A 100 -3.52 -1.82 9.95
N GLY A 101 -3.25 -1.76 8.65
CA GLY A 101 -2.70 -0.63 7.91
C GLY A 101 -2.28 -1.05 6.51
N ILE A 102 -1.90 -0.05 5.71
CA ILE A 102 -1.35 -0.25 4.38
C ILE A 102 0.07 0.29 4.31
N GLY A 103 0.99 -0.53 3.81
CA GLY A 103 2.39 -0.20 3.62
C GLY A 103 2.81 -0.19 2.16
N GLY A 104 4.08 0.13 1.95
CA GLY A 104 4.75 0.08 0.65
C GLY A 104 5.46 1.38 0.28
N PRO A 105 6.14 1.40 -0.88
CA PRO A 105 6.84 2.58 -1.40
C PRO A 105 5.85 3.62 -1.98
N LEU A 106 4.93 4.09 -1.14
CA LEU A 106 3.85 5.01 -1.51
C LEU A 106 4.29 6.48 -1.60
N HIS A 107 5.59 6.75 -1.52
CA HIS A 107 6.17 8.09 -1.55
C HIS A 107 6.54 8.57 -2.96
N GLN A 108 6.68 7.68 -3.94
CA GLN A 108 6.95 7.99 -5.35
C GLN A 108 6.55 6.82 -6.27
N THR A 109 6.47 7.08 -7.56
CA THR A 109 6.38 6.00 -8.57
C THR A 109 7.69 5.24 -8.62
N LEU A 110 7.65 3.92 -8.39
CA LEU A 110 8.83 3.06 -8.41
C LEU A 110 9.53 3.09 -9.78
N GLY A 111 10.86 3.10 -9.73
CA GLY A 111 11.70 3.10 -10.93
C GLY A 111 11.75 4.45 -11.66
N HIS A 112 11.06 5.47 -11.18
CA HIS A 112 11.19 6.83 -11.68
C HIS A 112 12.36 7.53 -11.01
N PHE A 113 13.23 8.16 -11.82
CA PHE A 113 14.39 8.92 -11.37
C PHE A 113 14.42 10.28 -12.07
N SER A 114 14.54 11.35 -11.30
CA SER A 114 14.67 12.73 -11.83
C SER A 114 16.01 12.99 -12.52
N GLY A 115 17.00 12.11 -12.30
CA GLY A 115 18.39 12.33 -12.75
C GLY A 115 19.20 13.26 -11.84
N ALA A 116 18.60 13.73 -10.75
CA ALA A 116 19.23 14.58 -9.73
C ALA A 116 18.93 14.04 -8.32
N GLY A 117 19.55 14.63 -7.31
CA GLY A 117 19.18 14.35 -5.91
C GLY A 117 17.83 14.97 -5.55
N THR A 118 17.25 14.50 -4.46
CA THR A 118 16.01 15.02 -3.89
C THR A 118 16.11 16.53 -3.57
N THR A 119 15.04 17.26 -3.82
CA THR A 119 14.92 18.70 -3.59
C THR A 119 13.92 19.02 -2.49
N GLU A 120 14.07 20.19 -1.82
CA GLU A 120 13.08 20.68 -0.84
C GLU A 120 11.68 20.82 -1.45
N ALA A 121 11.59 21.22 -2.71
CA ALA A 121 10.32 21.35 -3.41
C ALA A 121 9.61 19.99 -3.57
N GLU A 122 10.35 18.89 -3.74
CA GLU A 122 9.80 17.53 -3.77
C GLU A 122 9.32 17.10 -2.38
N PHE A 123 10.05 17.42 -1.32
CA PHE A 123 9.60 17.19 0.05
C PHE A 123 8.31 17.96 0.37
N ASP A 124 8.18 19.21 -0.07
CA ASP A 124 6.97 20.00 0.13
C ASP A 124 5.77 19.39 -0.61
N ARG A 125 5.96 18.94 -1.85
CA ARG A 125 4.91 18.25 -2.62
C ARG A 125 4.51 16.92 -1.98
N ALA A 126 5.49 16.11 -1.55
CA ALA A 126 5.21 14.87 -0.82
C ALA A 126 4.42 15.14 0.47
N ARG A 127 4.83 16.14 1.24
CA ARG A 127 4.14 16.55 2.48
C ARG A 127 2.68 16.96 2.19
N GLU A 128 2.44 17.77 1.13
CA GLU A 128 1.09 18.17 0.72
C GLU A 128 0.20 16.94 0.47
N VAL A 129 0.67 15.99 -0.34
CA VAL A 129 -0.10 14.77 -0.69
C VAL A 129 -0.32 13.91 0.54
N HIS A 130 0.74 13.56 1.26
CA HIS A 130 0.65 12.62 2.38
C HIS A 130 -0.06 13.17 3.61
N THR A 131 -0.13 14.50 3.79
CA THR A 131 -0.98 15.10 4.82
C THR A 131 -2.45 14.83 4.53
N LYS A 132 -2.90 15.09 3.30
CA LYS A 132 -4.30 14.85 2.89
C LYS A 132 -4.68 13.36 3.02
N VAL A 133 -3.78 12.47 2.59
CA VAL A 133 -4.00 11.02 2.67
C VAL A 133 -3.96 10.54 4.12
N GLY A 134 -3.08 11.10 4.95
CA GLY A 134 -3.00 10.82 6.39
C GLY A 134 -4.27 11.21 7.14
N ASP A 135 -4.85 12.37 6.82
CA ASP A 135 -6.14 12.82 7.39
C ASP A 135 -7.27 11.85 7.02
N HIS A 136 -7.30 11.39 5.76
CA HIS A 136 -8.28 10.40 5.30
C HIS A 136 -8.07 9.03 5.99
N ALA A 137 -6.83 8.59 6.11
CA ALA A 137 -6.49 7.34 6.82
C ALA A 137 -6.91 7.40 8.29
N GLN A 138 -6.61 8.50 8.97
CA GLN A 138 -7.00 8.70 10.37
C GLN A 138 -8.53 8.65 10.54
N ALA A 139 -9.29 9.28 9.64
CA ALA A 139 -10.75 9.26 9.66
C ALA A 139 -11.33 7.84 9.48
N ASN A 140 -10.61 6.96 8.79
CA ASN A 140 -10.97 5.55 8.56
C ASN A 140 -10.31 4.57 9.55
N GLY A 141 -9.61 5.06 10.58
CA GLY A 141 -8.92 4.22 11.56
C GLY A 141 -7.75 3.42 10.98
N GLN A 142 -7.18 3.89 9.87
CA GLN A 142 -6.08 3.24 9.16
C GLN A 142 -4.73 3.90 9.43
N VAL A 143 -3.66 3.13 9.26
CA VAL A 143 -2.27 3.60 9.28
C VAL A 143 -1.67 3.44 7.88
N ILE A 144 -0.97 4.47 7.41
CA ILE A 144 -0.13 4.40 6.22
C ILE A 144 1.32 4.29 6.67
N ALA A 145 2.01 3.25 6.20
CA ALA A 145 3.43 3.02 6.46
C ALA A 145 4.24 3.23 5.17
N LEU A 146 4.98 4.31 5.09
CA LEU A 146 5.86 4.57 3.94
C LEU A 146 7.11 3.68 4.06
N GLU A 147 7.36 2.89 3.03
CA GLU A 147 8.52 2.01 2.97
C GLU A 147 9.67 2.69 2.25
N ALA A 148 10.81 2.82 2.93
CA ALA A 148 12.05 3.20 2.28
C ALA A 148 12.60 1.99 1.49
N VAL A 149 12.83 2.17 0.20
CA VAL A 149 13.36 1.13 -0.68
C VAL A 149 14.77 1.46 -1.14
N ASN A 150 15.46 0.48 -1.74
CA ASN A 150 16.83 0.67 -2.16
C ASN A 150 16.98 1.73 -3.28
N ARG A 151 18.20 2.26 -3.43
CA ARG A 151 18.54 3.33 -4.39
C ARG A 151 18.35 2.96 -5.87
N PHE A 152 18.10 1.70 -6.19
CA PHE A 152 17.84 1.23 -7.55
C PHE A 152 16.34 1.24 -7.87
N GLU A 153 15.50 1.42 -6.87
CA GLU A 153 14.04 1.49 -7.00
C GLU A 153 13.50 2.90 -6.73
N SER A 154 14.18 3.65 -5.85
CA SER A 154 13.77 5.01 -5.47
C SER A 154 14.97 5.92 -5.30
N TYR A 155 14.82 7.20 -5.68
CA TYR A 155 15.78 8.25 -5.33
C TYR A 155 15.33 9.12 -4.17
N PHE A 156 14.01 9.14 -3.87
CA PHE A 156 13.40 10.06 -2.90
C PHE A 156 13.53 9.57 -1.46
N ALA A 157 13.07 8.34 -1.17
CA ALA A 157 13.13 7.76 0.17
C ALA A 157 13.81 6.40 0.12
N ASN A 158 15.10 6.38 0.44
CA ASN A 158 15.91 5.16 0.48
C ASN A 158 16.65 4.98 1.82
N THR A 159 16.39 5.85 2.78
CA THR A 159 16.80 5.75 4.19
C THR A 159 15.64 6.15 5.09
N MET A 160 15.75 5.85 6.39
CA MET A 160 14.73 6.20 7.40
C MET A 160 15.09 7.49 8.14
N ASP A 161 16.09 8.23 7.68
CA ASP A 161 16.60 9.48 8.27
C ASP A 161 15.85 10.70 7.75
#